data_ae5cb11ad4f89458ed244205819385e2
#
_entry.id   ae5cb11ad4f89458ed244205819385e2
#
_cell.length_a   1.000
_cell.length_b   1.000
_cell.length_c   1.000
_cell.angle_alpha   90.00
_cell.angle_beta   90.00
_cell.angle_gamma   90.00
#
_symmetry.space_group_name_H-M   'P 1'
#
loop_
_entity.id
_entity.type
_entity.pdbx_description
1 polymer ?
#
loop_
_entity_poly.entity_id
_entity_poly.type
_entity_poly.pdbx_seq_one_letter_code
_entity_poly.pdbx_strand_id
1 'polypeptide(L)'
;LAEAIAVQSGANGGQGRRAAQLSKADLQSRMVGEFPELQGIMGRYYASAMGEPGAVADAIDHAYMPRFAGDNIAPSQLAQVLAVAERLDNLAAGFGAGLKPSGNKDPFALRRNALGLGRTLIEGGLEVPLRRLLAYACGLVAIDLADVPVDRLLDAAADLAGKGVPVNAEAIDRKIASTYDAANADPKLIDELHGFVLERLRGYYAD
;
A
#
# COMPACT_ATOMS: atom_id res chain seq x y z
N LEU A 1 2.49 1.12 5.84
CA LEU A 1 1.10 1.27 5.41
C LEU A 1 0.30 -0.02 5.64
N ALA A 2 0.69 -1.18 5.09
CA ALA A 2 -0.04 -2.45 5.23
C ALA A 2 -0.26 -2.88 6.69
N GLU A 3 0.74 -2.77 7.56
CA GLU A 3 0.61 -3.05 8.99
C GLU A 3 -0.46 -2.19 9.65
N ALA A 4 -0.45 -0.89 9.38
CA ALA A 4 -1.41 0.05 9.96
C ALA A 4 -2.85 -0.25 9.49
N ILE A 5 -3.03 -0.59 8.22
CA ILE A 5 -4.34 -0.98 7.68
C ILE A 5 -4.79 -2.30 8.30
N ALA A 6 -3.88 -3.29 8.42
CA ALA A 6 -4.19 -4.57 9.05
C ALA A 6 -4.73 -4.39 10.48
N VAL A 7 -4.01 -3.62 11.30
CA VAL A 7 -4.44 -3.34 12.69
C VAL A 7 -5.79 -2.64 12.73
N GLN A 8 -6.02 -1.64 11.86
CA GLN A 8 -7.29 -0.91 11.83
C GLN A 8 -8.47 -1.77 11.36
N SER A 9 -8.23 -2.74 10.48
CA SER A 9 -9.27 -3.67 9.99
C SER A 9 -9.43 -4.93 10.84
N GLY A 10 -8.68 -5.07 11.95
CA GLY A 10 -8.72 -6.25 12.80
C GLY A 10 -7.93 -7.45 12.27
N ALA A 11 -7.10 -7.26 11.25
CA ALA A 11 -6.18 -8.29 10.74
C ALA A 11 -4.85 -8.28 11.52
N ASN A 12 -4.03 -9.32 11.31
CA ASN A 12 -2.72 -9.42 11.96
C ASN A 12 -1.71 -8.43 11.33
N GLY A 13 -1.33 -7.40 12.10
CA GLY A 13 -0.39 -6.36 11.65
C GLY A 13 0.99 -6.91 11.29
N GLY A 14 1.52 -7.87 12.03
CA GLY A 14 2.81 -8.49 11.75
C GLY A 14 2.81 -9.26 10.42
N GLN A 15 1.73 -9.98 10.12
CA GLN A 15 1.56 -10.63 8.82
C GLN A 15 1.36 -9.62 7.70
N GLY A 16 0.62 -8.53 7.95
CA GLY A 16 0.47 -7.44 6.99
C GLY A 16 1.80 -6.79 6.61
N ARG A 17 2.65 -6.52 7.60
CA ARG A 17 4.01 -6.04 7.39
C ARG A 17 4.83 -7.04 6.58
N ARG A 18 4.82 -8.32 6.99
CA ARG A 18 5.63 -9.36 6.35
C ARG A 18 5.23 -9.56 4.89
N ALA A 19 3.93 -9.61 4.60
CA ALA A 19 3.41 -9.72 3.24
C ALA A 19 3.85 -8.53 2.38
N ALA A 20 3.81 -7.31 2.92
CA ALA A 20 4.26 -6.10 2.21
C ALA A 20 5.78 -6.12 1.92
N GLN A 21 6.60 -6.56 2.88
CA GLN A 21 8.04 -6.67 2.69
C GLN A 21 8.44 -7.67 1.60
N LEU A 22 7.66 -8.72 1.42
CA LEU A 22 7.92 -9.77 0.43
C LEU A 22 7.20 -9.53 -0.89
N SER A 23 6.18 -8.67 -0.90
CA SER A 23 5.46 -8.34 -2.11
C SER A 23 6.43 -7.79 -3.18
N LYS A 24 6.19 -8.18 -4.44
CA LYS A 24 7.02 -7.77 -5.58
C LYS A 24 8.47 -8.27 -5.59
N ALA A 25 8.92 -9.05 -4.60
CA ALA A 25 10.27 -9.63 -4.61
C ALA A 25 10.48 -10.58 -5.81
N ASP A 26 9.42 -11.21 -6.28
CA ASP A 26 9.42 -12.08 -7.45
C ASP A 26 9.70 -11.34 -8.78
N LEU A 27 9.46 -10.03 -8.84
CA LEU A 27 9.82 -9.21 -10.01
C LEU A 27 11.33 -9.18 -10.28
N GLN A 28 12.17 -9.51 -9.28
CA GLN A 28 13.61 -9.65 -9.44
C GLN A 28 14.00 -11.01 -10.06
N SER A 29 13.06 -11.93 -10.20
CA SER A 29 13.33 -13.26 -10.72
C SER A 29 13.33 -13.29 -12.25
N ARG A 30 14.18 -14.14 -12.82
CA ARG A 30 14.16 -14.42 -14.27
C ARG A 30 12.81 -14.96 -14.73
N MET A 31 12.15 -15.76 -13.88
CA MET A 31 10.85 -16.35 -14.19
C MET A 31 9.81 -15.28 -14.50
N VAL A 32 9.68 -14.27 -13.65
CA VAL A 32 8.72 -13.18 -13.88
C VAL A 32 9.21 -12.22 -14.97
N GLY A 33 10.53 -12.09 -15.16
CA GLY A 33 11.10 -11.34 -16.29
C GLY A 33 10.74 -11.94 -17.65
N GLU A 34 10.74 -13.28 -17.78
CA GLU A 34 10.34 -14.00 -18.99
C GLU A 34 8.82 -14.14 -19.14
N PHE A 35 8.12 -14.31 -18.00
CA PHE A 35 6.67 -14.53 -17.93
C PHE A 35 6.01 -13.54 -16.98
N PRO A 36 5.76 -12.28 -17.40
CA PRO A 36 5.22 -11.21 -16.54
C PRO A 36 3.85 -11.53 -15.94
N GLU A 37 3.07 -12.39 -16.58
CA GLU A 37 1.77 -12.85 -16.08
C GLU A 37 1.87 -13.69 -14.80
N LEU A 38 3.05 -14.18 -14.46
CA LEU A 38 3.32 -14.96 -13.25
C LEU A 38 3.65 -14.09 -12.03
N GLN A 39 3.64 -12.75 -12.16
CA GLN A 39 3.84 -11.85 -11.03
C GLN A 39 2.81 -12.11 -9.93
N GLY A 40 3.27 -12.14 -8.69
CA GLY A 40 2.48 -12.52 -7.51
C GLY A 40 2.35 -14.03 -7.34
N ILE A 41 2.03 -14.76 -8.41
CA ILE A 41 1.97 -16.24 -8.38
C ILE A 41 3.33 -16.81 -7.98
N MET A 42 4.40 -16.38 -8.62
CA MET A 42 5.75 -16.80 -8.26
C MET A 42 6.16 -16.30 -6.88
N GLY A 43 5.73 -15.11 -6.50
CA GLY A 43 5.92 -14.58 -5.15
C GLY A 43 5.36 -15.50 -4.08
N ARG A 44 4.16 -16.04 -4.28
CA ARG A 44 3.54 -17.04 -3.41
C ARG A 44 4.38 -18.32 -3.34
N TYR A 45 4.80 -18.85 -4.47
CA TYR A 45 5.62 -20.07 -4.51
C TYR A 45 6.96 -19.87 -3.79
N TYR A 46 7.63 -18.77 -4.02
CA TYR A 46 8.91 -18.47 -3.36
C TYR A 46 8.74 -18.27 -1.86
N ALA A 47 7.73 -17.52 -1.42
CA ALA A 47 7.44 -17.33 -0.01
C ALA A 47 7.14 -18.67 0.69
N SER A 48 6.31 -19.52 0.07
CA SER A 48 6.02 -20.86 0.58
C SER A 48 7.28 -21.75 0.68
N ALA A 49 8.14 -21.73 -0.34
CA ALA A 49 9.39 -22.48 -0.34
C ALA A 49 10.38 -21.99 0.73
N MET A 50 10.30 -20.71 1.12
CA MET A 50 11.10 -20.12 2.21
C MET A 50 10.50 -20.36 3.59
N GLY A 51 9.36 -21.05 3.71
CA GLY A 51 8.72 -21.37 4.97
C GLY A 51 7.86 -20.25 5.56
N GLU A 52 7.49 -19.26 4.76
CA GLU A 52 6.56 -18.22 5.20
C GLU A 52 5.17 -18.81 5.50
N PRO A 53 4.41 -18.21 6.44
CA PRO A 53 3.03 -18.62 6.69
C PRO A 53 2.19 -18.62 5.42
N GLY A 54 1.34 -19.63 5.22
CA GLY A 54 0.50 -19.74 4.03
C GLY A 54 -0.36 -18.48 3.77
N ALA A 55 -0.90 -17.86 4.83
CA ALA A 55 -1.65 -16.62 4.70
C ALA A 55 -0.81 -15.46 4.13
N VAL A 56 0.47 -15.37 4.47
CA VAL A 56 1.41 -14.37 3.93
C VAL A 56 1.69 -14.67 2.46
N ALA A 57 1.99 -15.93 2.13
CA ALA A 57 2.25 -16.35 0.77
C ALA A 57 1.05 -16.11 -0.15
N ASP A 58 -0.15 -16.49 0.27
CA ASP A 58 -1.40 -16.27 -0.48
C ASP A 58 -1.71 -14.77 -0.64
N ALA A 59 -1.41 -13.95 0.37
CA ALA A 59 -1.63 -12.51 0.28
C ALA A 59 -0.75 -11.86 -0.80
N ILE A 60 0.48 -12.33 -1.00
CA ILE A 60 1.39 -11.82 -2.04
C ILE A 60 0.81 -12.03 -3.44
N ASP A 61 0.20 -13.17 -3.73
CA ASP A 61 -0.45 -13.45 -5.01
C ASP A 61 -1.76 -12.67 -5.15
N HIS A 62 -2.64 -12.81 -4.16
CA HIS A 62 -4.00 -12.26 -4.24
C HIS A 62 -4.07 -10.74 -4.11
N ALA A 63 -3.02 -10.06 -3.63
CA ALA A 63 -2.99 -8.60 -3.58
C ALA A 63 -3.12 -7.91 -4.95
N TYR A 64 -2.81 -8.62 -6.02
CA TYR A 64 -3.02 -8.12 -7.37
C TYR A 64 -4.50 -8.06 -7.79
N MET A 65 -5.39 -8.75 -7.05
CA MET A 65 -6.83 -8.73 -7.33
C MET A 65 -7.50 -7.45 -6.78
N PRO A 66 -8.51 -6.89 -7.49
CA PRO A 66 -8.93 -7.25 -8.84
C PRO A 66 -7.91 -6.78 -9.88
N ARG A 67 -7.59 -7.64 -10.87
CA ARG A 67 -6.62 -7.34 -11.95
C ARG A 67 -7.25 -6.52 -13.08
N PHE A 68 -8.58 -6.62 -13.23
CA PHE A 68 -9.39 -5.88 -14.18
C PHE A 68 -10.79 -5.60 -13.61
N ALA A 69 -11.61 -4.79 -14.29
CA ALA A 69 -12.88 -4.30 -13.74
C ALA A 69 -13.87 -5.41 -13.34
N GLY A 70 -13.96 -6.50 -14.11
CA GLY A 70 -14.86 -7.64 -13.83
C GLY A 70 -14.25 -8.74 -12.96
N ASP A 71 -13.01 -8.57 -12.47
CA ASP A 71 -12.34 -9.57 -11.64
C ASP A 71 -12.87 -9.52 -10.19
N ASN A 72 -12.74 -10.64 -9.46
CA ASN A 72 -13.06 -10.68 -8.03
C ASN A 72 -12.05 -9.89 -7.20
N ILE A 73 -12.46 -9.40 -6.05
CA ILE A 73 -11.52 -8.87 -5.05
C ILE A 73 -10.75 -10.02 -4.40
N ALA A 74 -9.65 -9.69 -3.72
CA ALA A 74 -8.85 -10.68 -2.98
C ALA A 74 -9.72 -11.45 -1.97
N PRO A 75 -9.57 -12.80 -1.87
CA PRO A 75 -10.50 -13.63 -1.10
C PRO A 75 -10.26 -13.59 0.42
N SER A 76 -9.06 -13.20 0.88
CA SER A 76 -8.73 -13.14 2.30
C SER A 76 -8.53 -11.71 2.77
N GLN A 77 -8.87 -11.44 4.04
CA GLN A 77 -8.70 -10.11 4.62
C GLN A 77 -7.24 -9.62 4.56
N LEU A 78 -6.25 -10.50 4.78
CA LEU A 78 -4.85 -10.12 4.69
C LEU A 78 -4.46 -9.72 3.26
N ALA A 79 -4.94 -10.43 2.25
CA ALA A 79 -4.72 -10.08 0.85
C ALA A 79 -5.42 -8.77 0.47
N GLN A 80 -6.65 -8.54 0.98
CA GLN A 80 -7.36 -7.27 0.81
C GLN A 80 -6.60 -6.09 1.42
N VAL A 81 -6.06 -6.27 2.64
CA VAL A 81 -5.20 -5.28 3.30
C VAL A 81 -3.99 -4.94 2.46
N LEU A 82 -3.29 -5.95 1.94
CA LEU A 82 -2.12 -5.73 1.09
C LEU A 82 -2.51 -5.06 -0.24
N ALA A 83 -3.62 -5.48 -0.85
CA ALA A 83 -4.16 -4.88 -2.07
C ALA A 83 -4.54 -3.40 -1.87
N VAL A 84 -5.14 -3.04 -0.74
CA VAL A 84 -5.46 -1.66 -0.37
C VAL A 84 -4.18 -0.85 -0.16
N ALA A 85 -3.21 -1.39 0.58
CA ALA A 85 -1.95 -0.71 0.86
C ALA A 85 -1.19 -0.38 -0.43
N GLU A 86 -1.06 -1.33 -1.34
CA GLU A 86 -0.39 -1.13 -2.61
C GLU A 86 -1.06 -0.08 -3.49
N ARG A 87 -2.39 -0.11 -3.59
CA ARG A 87 -3.12 0.85 -4.40
C ARG A 87 -3.08 2.26 -3.83
N LEU A 88 -3.12 2.39 -2.51
CA LEU A 88 -2.94 3.68 -1.83
C LEU A 88 -1.55 4.26 -2.09
N ASP A 89 -0.52 3.43 -1.97
CA ASP A 89 0.87 3.83 -2.23
C ASP A 89 1.05 4.32 -3.66
N ASN A 90 0.62 3.52 -4.64
CA ASN A 90 0.67 3.88 -6.06
C ASN A 90 -0.09 5.19 -6.38
N LEU A 91 -1.26 5.40 -5.77
CA LEU A 91 -2.05 6.61 -5.97
C LEU A 91 -1.39 7.82 -5.34
N ALA A 92 -0.94 7.70 -4.09
CA ALA A 92 -0.28 8.79 -3.38
C ALA A 92 1.03 9.19 -4.08
N ALA A 93 1.86 8.22 -4.46
CA ALA A 93 3.11 8.47 -5.18
C ALA A 93 2.87 9.07 -6.57
N GLY A 94 1.94 8.50 -7.34
CA GLY A 94 1.62 8.99 -8.68
C GLY A 94 1.10 10.43 -8.67
N PHE A 95 0.17 10.75 -7.80
CA PHE A 95 -0.37 12.10 -7.67
C PHE A 95 0.64 13.08 -7.05
N GLY A 96 1.39 12.64 -6.03
CA GLY A 96 2.45 13.43 -5.41
C GLY A 96 3.56 13.82 -6.38
N ALA A 97 3.91 12.92 -7.32
CA ALA A 97 4.86 13.17 -8.39
C ALA A 97 4.26 13.93 -9.60
N GLY A 98 2.98 14.32 -9.56
CA GLY A 98 2.31 15.01 -10.66
C GLY A 98 1.97 14.13 -11.87
N LEU A 99 2.07 12.81 -11.74
CA LEU A 99 1.84 11.83 -12.83
C LEU A 99 0.34 11.50 -13.00
N LYS A 100 -0.51 12.52 -12.97
CA LYS A 100 -1.96 12.38 -13.01
C LYS A 100 -2.44 11.91 -14.39
N PRO A 101 -3.46 11.03 -14.45
CA PRO A 101 -4.06 10.63 -15.71
C PRO A 101 -4.69 11.83 -16.43
N SER A 102 -4.48 11.94 -17.75
CA SER A 102 -5.04 13.00 -18.57
C SER A 102 -5.69 12.44 -19.84
N GLY A 103 -6.93 12.83 -20.14
CA GLY A 103 -7.68 12.30 -21.27
C GLY A 103 -7.67 10.76 -21.27
N ASN A 104 -7.24 10.13 -22.37
CA ASN A 104 -7.11 8.66 -22.48
C ASN A 104 -5.76 8.11 -21.98
N LYS A 105 -4.84 8.97 -21.51
CA LYS A 105 -3.51 8.56 -21.07
C LYS A 105 -3.52 8.24 -19.57
N ASP A 106 -3.13 7.02 -19.23
CA ASP A 106 -2.96 6.54 -17.86
C ASP A 106 -1.83 5.51 -17.81
N PRO A 107 -0.58 5.96 -18.01
CA PRO A 107 0.58 5.05 -18.14
C PRO A 107 0.87 4.26 -16.86
N PHE A 108 0.41 4.76 -15.70
CA PHE A 108 0.62 4.13 -14.40
C PHE A 108 -0.63 3.40 -13.89
N ALA A 109 -1.66 3.26 -14.71
CA ALA A 109 -2.92 2.59 -14.38
C ALA A 109 -3.59 3.12 -13.09
N LEU A 110 -3.47 4.42 -12.82
CA LEU A 110 -4.01 5.04 -11.60
C LEU A 110 -5.53 4.96 -11.53
N ARG A 111 -6.23 4.99 -12.69
CA ARG A 111 -7.69 4.77 -12.72
C ARG A 111 -8.07 3.38 -12.28
N ARG A 112 -7.30 2.36 -12.70
CA ARG A 112 -7.49 0.97 -12.27
C ARG A 112 -7.19 0.79 -10.80
N ASN A 113 -6.11 1.41 -10.32
CA ASN A 113 -5.76 1.41 -8.90
C ASN A 113 -6.87 2.04 -8.04
N ALA A 114 -7.42 3.18 -8.46
CA ALA A 114 -8.51 3.85 -7.74
C ALA A 114 -9.80 3.01 -7.70
N LEU A 115 -10.18 2.39 -8.81
CA LEU A 115 -11.33 1.49 -8.86
C LEU A 115 -11.11 0.25 -7.98
N GLY A 116 -9.95 -0.40 -8.11
CA GLY A 116 -9.61 -1.59 -7.33
C GLY A 116 -9.54 -1.31 -5.85
N LEU A 117 -9.01 -0.13 -5.44
CA LEU A 117 -9.01 0.32 -4.05
C LEU A 117 -10.44 0.42 -3.51
N GLY A 118 -11.30 1.17 -4.19
CA GLY A 118 -12.66 1.39 -3.73
C GLY A 118 -13.49 0.11 -3.69
N ARG A 119 -13.38 -0.76 -4.71
CA ARG A 119 -14.02 -2.07 -4.73
C ARG A 119 -13.57 -2.95 -3.57
N THR A 120 -12.27 -3.02 -3.32
CA THR A 120 -11.73 -3.84 -2.21
C THR A 120 -12.26 -3.36 -0.85
N LEU A 121 -12.37 -2.04 -0.64
CA LEU A 121 -12.93 -1.49 0.60
C LEU A 121 -14.42 -1.83 0.75
N ILE A 122 -15.22 -1.66 -0.31
CA ILE A 122 -16.68 -1.85 -0.28
C ILE A 122 -17.03 -3.34 -0.24
N GLU A 123 -16.58 -4.10 -1.23
CA GLU A 123 -16.93 -5.51 -1.41
C GLU A 123 -16.26 -6.40 -0.35
N GLY A 124 -15.09 -6.00 0.17
CA GLY A 124 -14.38 -6.66 1.26
C GLY A 124 -14.89 -6.30 2.65
N GLY A 125 -15.79 -5.32 2.76
CA GLY A 125 -16.32 -4.86 4.05
C GLY A 125 -15.26 -4.30 4.99
N LEU A 126 -14.21 -3.69 4.45
CA LEU A 126 -13.14 -3.10 5.26
C LEU A 126 -13.61 -1.73 5.80
N GLU A 127 -14.00 -1.70 7.06
CA GLU A 127 -14.51 -0.49 7.75
C GLU A 127 -13.37 0.47 8.12
N VAL A 128 -12.67 0.99 7.12
CA VAL A 128 -11.59 1.98 7.32
C VAL A 128 -11.89 3.25 6.51
N PRO A 129 -11.84 4.45 7.12
CA PRO A 129 -12.17 5.69 6.44
C PRO A 129 -11.17 5.98 5.31
N LEU A 130 -11.62 5.94 4.04
CA LEU A 130 -10.78 6.16 2.87
C LEU A 130 -9.93 7.44 2.97
N ARG A 131 -10.54 8.55 3.40
CA ARG A 131 -9.85 9.83 3.52
C ARG A 131 -8.65 9.76 4.49
N ARG A 132 -8.81 9.01 5.59
CA ARG A 132 -7.75 8.79 6.58
C ARG A 132 -6.61 7.94 6.00
N LEU A 133 -6.96 6.91 5.23
CA LEU A 133 -5.97 6.08 4.53
C LEU A 133 -5.17 6.87 3.50
N LEU A 134 -5.85 7.72 2.72
CA LEU A 134 -5.19 8.61 1.76
C LEU A 134 -4.27 9.61 2.45
N ALA A 135 -4.72 10.24 3.55
CA ALA A 135 -3.88 11.14 4.32
C ALA A 135 -2.61 10.45 4.83
N TYR A 136 -2.75 9.23 5.35
CA TYR A 136 -1.62 8.45 5.82
C TYR A 136 -0.66 8.07 4.68
N ALA A 137 -1.18 7.60 3.54
CA ALA A 137 -0.36 7.25 2.38
C ALA A 137 0.38 8.48 1.82
N CYS A 138 -0.31 9.62 1.66
CA CYS A 138 0.32 10.86 1.20
C CYS A 138 1.39 11.36 2.17
N GLY A 139 1.18 11.21 3.48
CA GLY A 139 2.18 11.55 4.49
C GLY A 139 3.45 10.70 4.37
N LEU A 140 3.32 9.38 4.16
CA LEU A 140 4.45 8.48 3.93
C LEU A 140 5.22 8.84 2.65
N VAL A 141 4.51 9.06 1.54
CA VAL A 141 5.13 9.44 0.28
C VAL A 141 5.84 10.80 0.38
N ALA A 142 5.30 11.75 1.13
CA ALA A 142 5.96 13.03 1.39
C ALA A 142 7.29 12.86 2.13
N ILE A 143 7.39 11.86 3.02
CA ILE A 143 8.64 11.51 3.70
C ILE A 143 9.65 10.90 2.73
N ASP A 144 9.20 9.95 1.90
CA ASP A 144 10.07 9.26 0.93
C ASP A 144 10.62 10.23 -0.15
N LEU A 145 9.83 11.26 -0.49
CA LEU A 145 10.23 12.30 -1.46
C LEU A 145 11.04 13.43 -0.82
N ALA A 146 10.98 13.57 0.49
CA ALA A 146 11.81 14.53 1.23
C ALA A 146 13.14 13.85 1.58
N ASP A 147 14.26 14.52 1.27
CA ASP A 147 15.53 14.20 1.92
C ASP A 147 15.34 14.38 3.44
N VAL A 148 15.13 13.26 4.15
CA VAL A 148 14.97 13.35 5.61
C VAL A 148 16.29 13.84 6.20
N PRO A 149 16.32 15.05 6.79
CA PRO A 149 17.55 15.60 7.31
C PRO A 149 18.18 14.67 8.38
N VAL A 150 19.51 14.56 8.40
CA VAL A 150 20.23 13.65 9.31
C VAL A 150 19.91 13.93 10.78
N ASP A 151 19.67 15.19 11.15
CA ASP A 151 19.23 15.58 12.49
C ASP A 151 17.92 14.92 12.91
N ARG A 152 16.95 14.78 11.99
CA ARG A 152 15.69 14.07 12.24
C ARG A 152 15.89 12.58 12.46
N LEU A 153 16.82 11.97 11.73
CA LEU A 153 17.20 10.56 11.95
C LEU A 153 17.84 10.38 13.34
N LEU A 154 18.70 11.32 13.75
CA LEU A 154 19.34 11.31 15.06
C LEU A 154 18.33 11.53 16.19
N ASP A 155 17.40 12.46 16.04
CA ASP A 155 16.32 12.71 17.02
C ASP A 155 15.43 11.47 17.20
N ALA A 156 15.05 10.82 16.10
CA ALA A 156 14.28 9.58 16.15
C ALA A 156 15.05 8.45 16.86
N ALA A 157 16.34 8.31 16.58
CA ALA A 157 17.20 7.32 17.22
C ALA A 157 17.34 7.60 18.73
N ALA A 158 17.53 8.86 19.13
CA ALA A 158 17.65 9.28 20.53
C ALA A 158 16.34 9.02 21.31
N ASP A 159 15.18 9.32 20.72
CA ASP A 159 13.87 9.04 21.33
C ASP A 159 13.63 7.53 21.53
N LEU A 160 13.98 6.71 20.57
CA LEU A 160 13.90 5.24 20.67
C LEU A 160 14.81 4.70 21.77
N ALA A 161 16.08 5.17 21.81
CA ALA A 161 17.05 4.78 22.83
C ALA A 161 16.57 5.17 24.24
N GLY A 162 16.02 6.37 24.40
CA GLY A 162 15.46 6.86 25.66
C GLY A 162 14.27 6.04 26.17
N LYS A 163 13.58 5.33 25.28
CA LYS A 163 12.45 4.43 25.59
C LYS A 163 12.85 2.96 25.72
N GLY A 164 14.16 2.65 25.64
CA GLY A 164 14.64 1.28 25.68
C GLY A 164 14.29 0.43 24.47
N VAL A 165 13.91 1.05 23.36
CA VAL A 165 13.61 0.37 22.09
C VAL A 165 14.91 0.18 21.31
N PRO A 166 15.19 -1.02 20.76
CA PRO A 166 16.36 -1.24 19.93
C PRO A 166 16.44 -0.25 18.76
N VAL A 167 17.56 0.46 18.65
CA VAL A 167 17.79 1.44 17.58
C VAL A 167 18.31 0.70 16.35
N ASN A 168 17.44 0.44 15.40
CA ASN A 168 17.75 -0.12 14.09
C ASN A 168 16.98 0.62 13.00
N ALA A 169 17.34 0.42 11.73
CA ALA A 169 16.73 1.12 10.62
C ALA A 169 15.19 1.02 10.63
N GLU A 170 14.65 -0.17 10.86
CA GLU A 170 13.20 -0.41 10.90
C GLU A 170 12.49 0.35 12.04
N ALA A 171 13.11 0.44 13.21
CA ALA A 171 12.55 1.19 14.34
C ALA A 171 12.61 2.70 14.09
N ILE A 172 13.67 3.19 13.47
CA ILE A 172 13.83 4.58 13.05
C ILE A 172 12.78 4.93 12.00
N ASP A 173 12.63 4.13 10.96
CA ASP A 173 11.63 4.34 9.90
C ASP A 173 10.21 4.39 10.47
N ARG A 174 9.88 3.47 11.39
CA ARG A 174 8.58 3.49 12.09
C ARG A 174 8.37 4.76 12.89
N LYS A 175 9.41 5.22 13.60
CA LYS A 175 9.34 6.44 14.40
C LYS A 175 9.15 7.66 13.51
N ILE A 176 9.92 7.76 12.43
CA ILE A 176 9.78 8.83 11.43
C ILE A 176 8.38 8.80 10.84
N ALA A 177 7.90 7.65 10.35
CA ALA A 177 6.55 7.50 9.81
C ALA A 177 5.48 7.94 10.82
N SER A 178 5.61 7.58 12.12
CA SER A 178 4.66 8.00 13.15
C SER A 178 4.69 9.49 13.47
N THR A 179 5.82 10.14 13.24
CA THR A 179 6.02 11.59 13.52
C THR A 179 5.57 12.44 12.34
N TYR A 180 5.74 11.92 11.11
CA TYR A 180 5.43 12.61 9.87
C TYR A 180 4.08 12.17 9.26
N ASP A 181 3.26 11.42 9.97
CA ASP A 181 1.92 10.97 9.65
C ASP A 181 1.06 12.05 8.94
N ALA A 182 -0.19 11.82 8.74
CA ALA A 182 -1.19 12.65 8.06
C ALA A 182 -1.04 14.20 8.23
N ALA A 183 -0.30 14.65 9.27
CA ALA A 183 -0.03 16.07 9.51
C ALA A 183 0.82 16.76 8.41
N ASN A 184 1.60 16.00 7.62
CA ASN A 184 2.44 16.54 6.55
C ASN A 184 1.85 16.31 5.15
N ALA A 185 0.74 15.62 5.06
CA ALA A 185 0.06 15.41 3.79
C ALA A 185 -0.63 16.70 3.34
N ASP A 186 -0.41 17.10 2.08
CA ASP A 186 -1.11 18.24 1.49
C ASP A 186 -2.63 17.98 1.46
N PRO A 187 -3.46 18.76 2.17
CA PRO A 187 -4.91 18.58 2.18
C PRO A 187 -5.54 18.63 0.78
N LYS A 188 -4.98 19.42 -0.13
CA LYS A 188 -5.46 19.53 -1.52
C LYS A 188 -5.22 18.23 -2.28
N LEU A 189 -4.06 17.59 -2.07
CA LEU A 189 -3.74 16.31 -2.67
C LEU A 189 -4.68 15.20 -2.16
N ILE A 190 -5.00 15.22 -0.86
CA ILE A 190 -5.96 14.28 -0.27
C ILE A 190 -7.35 14.48 -0.87
N ASP A 191 -7.83 15.73 -0.98
CA ASP A 191 -9.13 16.05 -1.55
C ASP A 191 -9.23 15.62 -3.02
N GLU A 192 -8.19 15.85 -3.78
CA GLU A 192 -8.11 15.47 -5.18
C GLU A 192 -8.13 13.94 -5.35
N LEU A 193 -7.31 13.22 -4.59
CA LEU A 193 -7.29 11.75 -4.59
C LEU A 193 -8.62 11.16 -4.16
N HIS A 194 -9.21 11.70 -3.09
CA HIS A 194 -10.51 11.25 -2.61
C HIS A 194 -11.58 11.43 -3.69
N GLY A 195 -11.64 12.60 -4.32
CA GLY A 195 -12.55 12.89 -5.43
C GLY A 195 -12.32 11.95 -6.62
N PHE A 196 -11.06 11.67 -6.95
CA PHE A 196 -10.68 10.78 -8.05
C PHE A 196 -11.15 9.34 -7.81
N VAL A 197 -10.99 8.80 -6.59
CA VAL A 197 -11.47 7.45 -6.23
C VAL A 197 -13.00 7.40 -6.28
N LEU A 198 -13.70 8.38 -5.71
CA LEU A 198 -15.16 8.41 -5.70
C LEU A 198 -15.75 8.53 -7.11
N GLU A 199 -15.13 9.28 -8.00
CA GLU A 199 -15.57 9.39 -9.40
C GLU A 199 -15.50 8.03 -10.11
N ARG A 200 -14.44 7.24 -9.89
CA ARG A 200 -14.31 5.89 -10.47
C ARG A 200 -15.37 4.93 -9.93
N LEU A 201 -15.65 4.99 -8.62
CA LEU A 201 -16.71 4.18 -8.01
C LEU A 201 -18.09 4.53 -8.53
N ARG A 202 -18.41 5.83 -8.67
CA ARG A 202 -19.68 6.26 -9.25
C ARG A 202 -19.87 5.71 -10.65
N GLY A 203 -18.83 5.76 -11.49
CA GLY A 203 -18.92 5.18 -12.84
C GLY A 203 -19.10 3.66 -12.85
N TYR A 204 -18.56 2.96 -11.86
CA TYR A 204 -18.65 1.49 -11.78
C TYR A 204 -19.99 1.00 -11.24
N TYR A 205 -20.58 1.71 -10.27
CA TYR A 205 -21.86 1.34 -9.64
C TYR A 205 -23.07 2.09 -10.21
N ALA A 206 -22.90 2.88 -11.28
CA ALA A 206 -24.01 3.60 -11.92
C ALA A 206 -24.81 2.74 -12.92
N ASP A 207 -24.26 1.61 -13.32
CA ASP A 207 -24.87 0.61 -14.19
C ASP A 207 -25.45 -0.55 -13.34
#